data_db5be5af9239a72ce6222780b5bb4915
#
_entry.id   db5be5af9239a72ce6222780b5bb4915
#
_cell.length_a   1.000
_cell.length_b   1.000
_cell.length_c   1.000
_cell.angle_alpha   90.00
_cell.angle_beta   90.00
_cell.angle_gamma   90.00
#
_symmetry.space_group_name_H-M   'P 1'
#
loop_
_entity.id
_entity.type
_entity.pdbx_description
1 polymer ?
#
loop_
_entity_poly.entity_id
_entity_poly.type
_entity_poly.pdbx_seq_one_letter_code
_entity_poly.pdbx_strand_id
1 'polypeptide(L)'
;MKTIKIKNEKDIAMSVDWKHTNPAAGPLYVEGAEPGDVLCVEILDIKVADQGAVCSIPDCGPFADKSESRTHILKIKDGKVIWEKYNMIWPVDTMIGVIGVATDEKNISTGFVGNHGGNMDNPMI
;
A
#
# COMPACT_ATOMS: atom_id res chain seq x y z
N MET A 1 -16.99 1.58 0.68
CA MET A 1 -15.81 1.59 -0.22
C MET A 1 -15.54 0.16 -0.66
N LYS A 2 -15.50 -0.14 -1.97
CA LYS A 2 -15.15 -1.50 -2.44
C LYS A 2 -13.63 -1.61 -2.43
N THR A 3 -13.08 -2.24 -1.44
CA THR A 3 -11.64 -2.58 -1.42
C THR A 3 -11.39 -3.67 -2.46
N ILE A 4 -10.45 -3.43 -3.36
CA ILE A 4 -10.00 -4.45 -4.31
C ILE A 4 -9.25 -5.49 -3.50
N LYS A 5 -9.76 -6.72 -3.52
CA LYS A 5 -9.14 -7.84 -2.80
C LYS A 5 -8.52 -8.79 -3.82
N ILE A 6 -7.22 -8.75 -3.95
CA ILE A 6 -6.48 -9.82 -4.63
C ILE A 6 -6.44 -11.01 -3.69
N LYS A 7 -7.16 -12.07 -4.02
CA LYS A 7 -7.29 -13.28 -3.20
C LYS A 7 -6.56 -14.49 -3.78
N ASN A 8 -6.32 -14.46 -5.07
CA ASN A 8 -5.67 -15.54 -5.80
C ASN A 8 -4.93 -15.02 -7.04
N GLU A 9 -4.09 -15.86 -7.64
CA GLU A 9 -3.25 -15.49 -8.80
C GLU A 9 -4.04 -15.22 -10.10
N LYS A 10 -5.34 -15.49 -10.13
CA LYS A 10 -6.21 -15.17 -11.28
C LYS A 10 -6.75 -13.75 -11.20
N ASP A 11 -6.65 -13.12 -10.04
CA ASP A 11 -7.03 -11.73 -9.86
C ASP A 11 -5.95 -10.86 -10.51
N ILE A 12 -6.28 -10.25 -11.62
CA ILE A 12 -5.33 -9.48 -12.42
C ILE A 12 -5.30 -8.04 -11.92
N ALA A 13 -4.12 -7.54 -11.59
CA ALA A 13 -3.93 -6.16 -11.15
C ALA A 13 -4.43 -5.11 -12.16
N MET A 14 -4.51 -5.45 -13.45
CA MET A 14 -5.07 -4.58 -14.49
C MET A 14 -6.59 -4.37 -14.41
N SER A 15 -7.32 -5.21 -13.69
CA SER A 15 -8.76 -5.02 -13.44
C SER A 15 -9.02 -3.99 -12.34
N VAL A 16 -7.99 -3.38 -11.81
CA VAL A 16 -8.03 -2.40 -10.73
C VAL A 16 -8.53 -1.07 -11.27
N ASP A 17 -9.58 -0.56 -10.66
CA ASP A 17 -9.99 0.83 -10.90
C ASP A 17 -9.00 1.78 -10.22
N TRP A 18 -8.12 2.37 -11.01
CA TRP A 18 -7.06 3.28 -10.54
C TRP A 18 -7.56 4.49 -9.74
N LYS A 19 -8.84 4.86 -9.93
CA LYS A 19 -9.46 5.92 -9.13
C LYS A 19 -9.72 5.53 -7.68
N HIS A 20 -9.71 4.22 -7.40
CA HIS A 20 -9.97 3.66 -6.08
C HIS A 20 -8.80 2.80 -5.55
N THR A 21 -7.62 2.94 -6.14
CA THR A 21 -6.38 2.32 -5.65
C THR A 21 -5.77 3.11 -4.50
N ASN A 22 -4.97 2.43 -3.70
CA ASN A 22 -4.28 3.00 -2.55
C ASN A 22 -5.22 3.70 -1.54
N PRO A 23 -6.30 3.04 -1.08
CA PRO A 23 -7.23 3.67 -0.18
C PRO A 23 -6.57 3.96 1.17
N ALA A 24 -6.64 5.21 1.63
CA ALA A 24 -6.32 5.54 3.00
C ALA A 24 -7.49 5.15 3.92
N ALA A 25 -7.19 4.63 5.10
CA ALA A 25 -8.17 4.45 6.17
C ALA A 25 -8.34 5.77 6.94
N GLY A 26 -9.50 5.99 7.50
CA GLY A 26 -9.77 7.21 8.25
C GLY A 26 -10.79 8.11 7.55
N PRO A 27 -10.74 9.44 7.74
CA PRO A 27 -9.79 10.15 8.61
C PRO A 27 -10.04 9.93 10.11
N LEU A 28 -8.98 10.10 10.90
CA LEU A 28 -9.10 10.25 12.36
C LEU A 28 -9.17 11.75 12.68
N TYR A 29 -10.15 12.12 13.49
CA TYR A 29 -10.24 13.49 13.98
C TYR A 29 -9.35 13.65 15.22
N VAL A 30 -8.49 14.67 15.20
CA VAL A 30 -7.64 15.03 16.34
C VAL A 30 -8.23 16.27 16.99
N GLU A 31 -8.75 16.12 18.19
CA GLU A 31 -9.42 17.17 18.93
C GLU A 31 -8.42 18.29 19.29
N GLY A 32 -8.79 19.53 18.99
CA GLY A 32 -7.97 20.71 19.27
C GLY A 32 -6.82 20.96 18.29
N ALA A 33 -6.63 20.13 17.27
CA ALA A 33 -5.63 20.39 16.24
C ALA A 33 -6.10 21.50 15.28
N GLU A 34 -5.21 22.45 14.99
CA GLU A 34 -5.46 23.60 14.11
C GLU A 34 -4.48 23.65 12.92
N PRO A 35 -4.82 24.36 11.85
CA PRO A 35 -3.90 24.56 10.74
C PRO A 35 -2.59 25.23 11.19
N GLY A 36 -1.47 24.59 10.86
CA GLY A 36 -0.12 25.02 11.28
C GLY A 36 0.45 24.17 12.41
N ASP A 37 -0.35 23.33 13.05
CA ASP A 37 0.15 22.38 14.04
C ASP A 37 0.97 21.26 13.39
N VAL A 38 1.87 20.69 14.16
CA VAL A 38 2.64 19.52 13.77
C VAL A 38 2.04 18.29 14.45
N LEU A 39 1.52 17.36 13.64
CA LEU A 39 1.02 16.08 14.12
C LEU A 39 2.16 15.07 14.19
N CYS A 40 2.39 14.53 15.38
CA CYS A 40 3.32 13.40 15.58
C CYS A 40 2.52 12.10 15.68
N VAL A 41 2.82 11.15 14.79
CA VAL A 41 2.18 9.83 14.78
C VAL A 41 3.21 8.78 15.16
N GLU A 42 3.02 8.11 16.28
CA GLU A 42 3.84 6.98 16.70
C GLU A 42 3.16 5.67 16.28
N ILE A 43 3.83 4.87 15.46
CA ILE A 43 3.34 3.57 15.02
C ILE A 43 3.85 2.52 15.98
N LEU A 44 2.96 1.99 16.82
CA LEU A 44 3.33 1.04 17.88
C LEU A 44 3.41 -0.41 17.38
N ASP A 45 2.60 -0.78 16.41
CA ASP A 45 2.55 -2.15 15.89
C ASP A 45 1.92 -2.17 14.49
N ILE A 46 2.41 -3.06 13.63
CA ILE A 46 1.82 -3.35 12.31
C ILE A 46 1.60 -4.86 12.20
N LYS A 47 0.34 -5.28 12.24
CA LYS A 47 -0.06 -6.67 12.03
C LYS A 47 -0.38 -6.91 10.57
N VAL A 48 0.50 -7.61 9.89
CA VAL A 48 0.28 -8.02 8.51
C VAL A 48 -0.63 -9.25 8.43
N ALA A 49 -1.29 -9.43 7.29
CA ALA A 49 -2.06 -10.63 7.00
C ALA A 49 -1.13 -11.85 6.83
N ASP A 50 -1.72 -13.06 6.80
CA ASP A 50 -1.01 -14.32 6.55
C ASP A 50 -0.65 -14.54 5.08
N GLN A 51 -1.04 -13.60 4.22
CA GLN A 51 -0.66 -13.59 2.81
C GLN A 51 -0.54 -12.16 2.27
N GLY A 52 0.30 -12.00 1.26
CA GLY A 52 0.46 -10.80 0.45
C GLY A 52 0.40 -11.11 -1.04
N ALA A 53 0.35 -10.08 -1.86
CA ALA A 53 0.40 -10.21 -3.31
C ALA A 53 1.53 -9.38 -3.90
N VAL A 54 2.19 -9.95 -4.92
CA VAL A 54 3.14 -9.24 -5.78
C VAL A 54 2.58 -9.24 -7.19
N CYS A 55 2.49 -8.06 -7.78
CA CYS A 55 1.96 -7.88 -9.13
C CYS A 55 2.97 -7.20 -10.03
N SER A 56 3.09 -7.68 -11.27
CA SER A 56 3.69 -6.91 -12.35
C SER A 56 2.59 -6.43 -13.30
N ILE A 57 2.73 -5.19 -13.74
CA ILE A 57 1.74 -4.52 -14.57
C ILE A 57 2.47 -3.98 -15.79
N PRO A 58 2.04 -4.30 -17.03
CA PRO A 58 2.60 -3.71 -18.24
C PRO A 58 2.56 -2.18 -18.17
N ASP A 59 3.52 -1.56 -18.78
CA ASP A 59 3.67 -0.10 -18.85
C ASP A 59 3.83 0.62 -17.50
N CYS A 60 4.09 -0.15 -16.42
CA CYS A 60 4.30 0.40 -15.08
C CYS A 60 5.64 -0.03 -14.48
N GLY A 61 6.31 0.92 -13.82
CA GLY A 61 7.56 0.67 -13.08
C GLY A 61 8.82 0.57 -13.94
N PRO A 62 9.95 0.14 -13.34
CA PRO A 62 11.27 0.19 -14.00
C PRO A 62 11.44 -0.73 -15.21
N PHE A 63 10.59 -1.74 -15.34
CA PHE A 63 10.61 -2.72 -16.43
C PHE A 63 9.33 -2.66 -17.28
N ALA A 64 8.75 -1.48 -17.42
CA ALA A 64 7.47 -1.25 -18.08
C ALA A 64 7.39 -1.91 -19.47
N ASP A 65 8.44 -1.75 -20.29
CA ASP A 65 8.54 -2.30 -21.65
C ASP A 65 8.71 -3.83 -21.72
N LYS A 66 9.00 -4.48 -20.58
CA LYS A 66 9.29 -5.92 -20.49
C LYS A 66 8.34 -6.67 -19.56
N SER A 67 7.50 -5.92 -18.83
CA SER A 67 6.60 -6.51 -17.84
C SER A 67 5.40 -7.16 -18.51
N GLU A 68 5.12 -8.40 -18.11
CA GLU A 68 3.85 -9.05 -18.39
C GLU A 68 2.93 -8.90 -17.18
N SER A 69 1.61 -8.92 -17.41
CA SER A 69 0.64 -8.94 -16.30
C SER A 69 0.72 -10.26 -15.55
N ARG A 70 1.18 -10.21 -14.31
CA ARG A 70 1.27 -11.38 -13.43
C ARG A 70 0.92 -11.00 -12.01
N THR A 71 0.27 -11.91 -11.31
CA THR A 71 -0.01 -11.82 -9.88
C THR A 71 0.49 -13.08 -9.19
N HIS A 72 1.23 -12.92 -8.11
CA HIS A 72 1.65 -14.01 -7.24
C HIS A 72 1.16 -13.75 -5.83
N ILE A 73 0.61 -14.78 -5.19
CA ILE A 73 0.26 -14.77 -3.78
C ILE A 73 1.43 -15.37 -3.01
N LEU A 74 1.89 -14.65 -2.01
CA LEU A 74 2.97 -15.03 -1.13
C LEU A 74 2.40 -15.32 0.25
N LYS A 75 2.86 -16.40 0.86
CA LYS A 75 2.51 -16.73 2.25
C LYS A 75 3.34 -15.89 3.21
N ILE A 76 2.71 -15.46 4.30
CA ILE A 76 3.39 -14.80 5.42
C ILE A 76 3.19 -15.68 6.64
N LYS A 77 4.29 -16.16 7.21
CA LYS A 77 4.28 -17.04 8.36
C LYS A 77 5.53 -16.85 9.22
N ASP A 78 5.36 -16.79 10.54
CA ASP A 78 6.44 -16.70 11.51
C ASP A 78 7.42 -15.52 11.21
N GLY A 79 6.87 -14.36 10.84
CA GLY A 79 7.65 -13.16 10.48
C GLY A 79 8.44 -13.28 9.17
N LYS A 80 8.06 -14.21 8.29
CA LYS A 80 8.72 -14.46 7.00
C LYS A 80 7.74 -14.45 5.85
N VAL A 81 8.17 -13.89 4.73
CA VAL A 81 7.51 -14.04 3.43
C VAL A 81 8.07 -15.27 2.74
N ILE A 82 7.18 -16.12 2.21
CA ILE A 82 7.54 -17.39 1.59
C ILE A 82 7.02 -17.39 0.15
N TRP A 83 7.95 -17.47 -0.81
CA TRP A 83 7.65 -17.62 -2.23
C TRP A 83 8.01 -19.04 -2.67
N GLU A 84 7.10 -19.99 -2.44
CA GLU A 84 7.34 -21.41 -2.66
C GLU A 84 7.80 -21.74 -4.10
N LYS A 85 7.18 -21.08 -5.08
CA LYS A 85 7.49 -21.31 -6.51
C LYS A 85 8.97 -21.11 -6.87
N TYR A 86 9.65 -20.19 -6.19
CA TYR A 86 11.06 -19.88 -6.44
C TYR A 86 11.97 -20.29 -5.29
N ASN A 87 11.44 -21.00 -4.30
CA ASN A 87 12.16 -21.41 -3.08
C ASN A 87 12.85 -20.22 -2.40
N MET A 88 12.16 -19.09 -2.32
CA MET A 88 12.67 -17.85 -1.71
C MET A 88 11.96 -17.61 -0.39
N ILE A 89 12.75 -17.23 0.61
CA ILE A 89 12.24 -16.86 1.95
C ILE A 89 13.04 -15.65 2.42
N TRP A 90 12.33 -14.64 2.94
CA TRP A 90 12.95 -13.46 3.55
C TRP A 90 12.13 -12.94 4.73
N PRO A 91 12.71 -12.17 5.64
CA PRO A 91 11.98 -11.59 6.77
C PRO A 91 10.92 -10.60 6.27
N VAL A 92 9.81 -10.50 7.01
CA VAL A 92 8.84 -9.42 6.81
C VAL A 92 9.45 -8.13 7.32
N ASP A 93 9.46 -7.11 6.47
CA ASP A 93 9.79 -5.74 6.82
C ASP A 93 8.54 -4.90 6.63
N THR A 94 7.96 -4.43 7.74
CA THR A 94 6.66 -3.75 7.71
C THR A 94 6.84 -2.26 7.53
N MET A 95 5.98 -1.65 6.73
CA MET A 95 5.93 -0.20 6.55
C MET A 95 4.50 0.27 6.34
N ILE A 96 4.27 1.57 6.52
CA ILE A 96 3.03 2.23 6.13
C ILE A 96 3.27 2.93 4.79
N GLY A 97 2.58 2.47 3.73
CA GLY A 97 2.72 3.06 2.40
C GLY A 97 2.01 4.39 2.24
N VAL A 98 0.83 4.54 2.83
CA VAL A 98 0.00 5.74 2.69
C VAL A 98 -0.31 6.34 4.04
N ILE A 99 0.17 7.57 4.26
CA ILE A 99 -0.12 8.37 5.46
C ILE A 99 -0.23 9.85 5.05
N GLY A 100 -1.15 10.57 5.66
CA GLY A 100 -1.31 11.99 5.38
C GLY A 100 -2.43 12.63 6.18
N VAL A 101 -2.64 13.90 5.93
CA VAL A 101 -3.69 14.71 6.55
C VAL A 101 -4.83 14.98 5.56
N ALA A 102 -6.03 15.09 6.08
CA ALA A 102 -7.17 15.58 5.29
C ALA A 102 -6.93 17.04 4.89
N THR A 103 -7.26 17.37 3.65
CA THR A 103 -7.17 18.72 3.12
C THR A 103 -8.58 19.26 2.87
N ASP A 104 -8.69 20.55 2.60
CA ASP A 104 -9.91 21.20 2.13
C ASP A 104 -10.26 20.84 0.67
N GLU A 105 -9.32 20.27 -0.07
CA GLU A 105 -9.58 19.73 -1.41
C GLU A 105 -10.46 18.50 -1.34
N LYS A 106 -11.57 18.50 -2.10
CA LYS A 106 -12.58 17.43 -2.03
C LYS A 106 -12.12 16.06 -2.53
N ASN A 107 -11.13 16.02 -3.42
CA ASN A 107 -10.69 14.78 -4.07
C ASN A 107 -9.18 14.81 -4.30
N ILE A 108 -8.41 14.62 -3.26
CA ILE A 108 -6.96 14.46 -3.40
C ILE A 108 -6.60 13.00 -3.56
N SER A 109 -5.70 12.69 -4.50
CA SER A 109 -5.26 11.33 -4.74
C SER A 109 -4.27 10.89 -3.67
N THR A 110 -4.48 9.70 -3.13
CA THR A 110 -3.52 9.01 -2.27
C THR A 110 -2.44 8.24 -3.06
N GLY A 111 -2.52 8.24 -4.37
CA GLY A 111 -1.55 7.56 -5.25
C GLY A 111 -0.23 8.32 -5.42
N PHE A 112 -0.18 9.58 -5.03
CA PHE A 112 1.00 10.43 -5.14
C PHE A 112 1.32 11.10 -3.82
N VAL A 113 2.59 11.44 -3.61
CA VAL A 113 3.02 12.26 -2.48
C VAL A 113 2.77 13.75 -2.78
N GLY A 114 2.35 14.49 -1.78
CA GLY A 114 2.12 15.94 -1.86
C GLY A 114 2.17 16.60 -0.49
N ASN A 115 1.74 17.86 -0.40
CA ASN A 115 1.71 18.60 0.87
C ASN A 115 0.80 17.94 1.92
N HIS A 116 -0.14 17.11 1.50
CA HIS A 116 -1.03 16.34 2.36
C HIS A 116 -0.39 15.03 2.88
N GLY A 117 0.79 14.65 2.42
CA GLY A 117 1.36 13.32 2.55
C GLY A 117 1.03 12.46 1.32
N GLY A 118 0.32 11.37 1.49
CA GLY A 118 -0.11 10.46 0.41
C GLY A 118 0.74 9.20 0.33
N ASN A 119 1.09 8.76 -0.88
CA ASN A 119 1.89 7.56 -1.09
C ASN A 119 3.37 7.82 -0.78
N MET A 120 3.77 7.44 0.41
CA MET A 120 5.13 7.69 0.90
C MET A 120 6.08 6.53 0.58
N ASP A 121 5.59 5.29 0.62
CA ASP A 121 6.33 4.04 0.36
C ASP A 121 7.77 4.06 0.93
N ASN A 122 7.89 4.54 2.16
CA ASN A 122 9.19 4.77 2.79
C ASN A 122 9.35 3.85 4.00
N PRO A 123 10.35 2.94 4.01
CA PRO A 123 10.57 2.03 5.13
C PRO A 123 11.08 2.73 6.40
N MET A 124 11.35 4.02 6.35
CA MET A 124 11.75 4.82 7.51
C MET A 124 10.56 5.44 8.27
N ILE A 125 9.34 5.17 7.84
CA ILE A 125 8.11 5.62 8.51
C ILE A 125 7.57 4.53 9.39
#